data_a5834dd38096eae097fc0e261fa655ac
#
_entry.id   a5834dd38096eae097fc0e261fa655ac
#
_cell.length_a   1.000
_cell.length_b   1.000
_cell.length_c   1.000
_cell.angle_alpha   90.00
_cell.angle_beta   90.00
_cell.angle_gamma   90.00
#
_symmetry.space_group_name_H-M   'P 1'
#
loop_
_entity.id
_entity.type
_entity.pdbx_description
1 polymer ?
#
loop_
_entity_poly.entity_id
_entity_poly.type
_entity_poly.pdbx_seq_one_letter_code
_entity_poly.pdbx_strand_id
1 'polypeptide(L)'
;VDYPEFDLTDPGFVAQRRWRDYDTIINAAAYTAVDAAETAEGRMSAWAVNVTALSGLARVATENGITLVHISSDYVFDGTSTRPYREDDPLCPLGVYAQTKAAGDQIVATVPRHYIVRTSWVIGDGHNFVRTMLALAERGINPRVVDDQVGRLTFTSELASAIRHLLDTRADFGLYNVTGAGPVMSWAEIARDVFALSGHDPDRVSPVSTEQYFASTTGPVSPRPHNSALDLSKIEATGFQPAPAVTTLPAYLCAQPPPARG
;
A
#
# COMPACT_ATOMS: atom_id res chain seq x y z
N VAL A 1 -4.54 -13.32 12.32
CA VAL A 1 -5.42 -14.24 11.60
C VAL A 1 -5.48 -13.83 10.13
N ASP A 2 -5.55 -14.76 9.23
CA ASP A 2 -5.47 -14.54 7.79
C ASP A 2 -6.42 -15.51 7.05
N TYR A 3 -6.68 -15.21 5.75
CA TYR A 3 -7.41 -16.13 4.89
C TYR A 3 -6.60 -17.43 4.68
N PRO A 4 -7.22 -18.63 4.62
CA PRO A 4 -8.69 -18.88 4.71
C PRO A 4 -9.23 -19.04 6.14
N GLU A 5 -8.40 -18.97 7.17
CA GLU A 5 -8.84 -19.18 8.56
C GLU A 5 -9.75 -18.06 9.06
N PHE A 6 -9.63 -16.86 8.46
CA PHE A 6 -10.44 -15.70 8.74
C PHE A 6 -10.90 -15.02 7.45
N ASP A 7 -12.07 -15.41 6.97
CA ASP A 7 -12.69 -14.76 5.81
C ASP A 7 -13.59 -13.60 6.27
N LEU A 8 -13.13 -12.37 6.02
CA LEU A 8 -13.92 -11.17 6.35
C LEU A 8 -15.21 -11.07 5.54
N THR A 9 -15.32 -11.77 4.41
CA THR A 9 -16.54 -11.78 3.58
C THR A 9 -17.62 -12.73 4.10
N ASP A 10 -17.28 -13.59 5.08
CA ASP A 10 -18.26 -14.43 5.77
C ASP A 10 -18.89 -13.66 6.96
N PRO A 11 -20.17 -13.23 6.84
CA PRO A 11 -20.86 -12.55 7.93
C PRO A 11 -20.99 -13.39 9.21
N GLY A 12 -21.07 -14.72 9.08
CA GLY A 12 -21.14 -15.64 10.21
C GLY A 12 -19.86 -15.62 11.03
N PHE A 13 -18.73 -15.48 10.36
CA PHE A 13 -17.44 -15.43 11.00
C PHE A 13 -17.25 -14.16 11.86
N VAL A 14 -17.65 -13.01 11.33
CA VAL A 14 -17.63 -11.74 12.07
C VAL A 14 -18.58 -11.79 13.27
N ALA A 15 -19.78 -12.38 13.12
CA ALA A 15 -20.79 -12.46 14.16
C ALA A 15 -20.40 -13.42 15.32
N GLN A 16 -19.60 -14.44 15.08
CA GLN A 16 -19.24 -15.45 16.09
C GLN A 16 -18.10 -15.03 17.03
N ARG A 17 -17.39 -13.93 16.73
CA ARG A 17 -16.28 -13.49 17.57
C ARG A 17 -16.74 -12.74 18.81
N ARG A 18 -16.01 -12.94 19.91
CA ARG A 18 -16.18 -12.19 21.17
C ARG A 18 -15.43 -10.87 21.09
N TRP A 19 -15.96 -9.90 20.31
CA TRP A 19 -15.29 -8.64 20.03
C TRP A 19 -14.96 -7.83 21.29
N ARG A 20 -15.70 -8.01 22.38
CA ARG A 20 -15.42 -7.34 23.67
C ARG A 20 -14.08 -7.72 24.30
N ASP A 21 -13.41 -8.75 23.79
CA ASP A 21 -12.10 -9.19 24.27
C ASP A 21 -10.96 -8.41 23.58
N TYR A 22 -11.27 -7.46 22.69
CA TYR A 22 -10.30 -6.69 21.92
C TYR A 22 -10.51 -5.19 22.08
N ASP A 23 -9.39 -4.43 22.25
CA ASP A 23 -9.40 -2.97 22.30
C ASP A 23 -9.13 -2.33 20.93
N THR A 24 -8.49 -3.07 20.03
CA THR A 24 -8.08 -2.60 18.72
C THR A 24 -8.23 -3.69 17.65
N ILE A 25 -8.76 -3.30 16.50
CA ILE A 25 -8.76 -4.09 15.26
C ILE A 25 -7.79 -3.41 14.29
N ILE A 26 -6.79 -4.13 13.79
CA ILE A 26 -5.93 -3.67 12.71
C ILE A 26 -6.32 -4.43 11.45
N ASN A 27 -6.99 -3.74 10.52
CA ASN A 27 -7.40 -4.31 9.23
C ASN A 27 -6.31 -4.07 8.17
N ALA A 28 -5.49 -5.08 7.94
CA ALA A 28 -4.53 -5.15 6.84
C ALA A 28 -5.05 -6.01 5.66
N ALA A 29 -6.24 -6.59 5.78
CA ALA A 29 -6.83 -7.37 4.70
C ALA A 29 -7.38 -6.46 3.60
N ALA A 30 -7.09 -6.80 2.35
CA ALA A 30 -7.62 -6.11 1.18
C ALA A 30 -7.54 -7.01 -0.06
N TYR A 31 -8.43 -6.80 -1.00
CA TYR A 31 -8.25 -7.24 -2.37
C TYR A 31 -7.27 -6.27 -3.06
N THR A 32 -6.13 -6.77 -3.51
CA THR A 32 -5.01 -5.94 -4.02
C THR A 32 -4.63 -6.22 -5.48
N ALA A 33 -5.33 -7.13 -6.15
CA ALA A 33 -5.08 -7.45 -7.56
C ALA A 33 -5.66 -6.34 -8.47
N VAL A 34 -4.90 -5.22 -8.58
CA VAL A 34 -5.33 -3.95 -9.18
C VAL A 34 -5.88 -4.12 -10.59
N ASP A 35 -5.16 -4.84 -11.47
CA ASP A 35 -5.60 -5.06 -12.86
C ASP A 35 -6.78 -6.04 -12.93
N ALA A 36 -6.76 -7.11 -12.14
CA ALA A 36 -7.87 -8.05 -12.10
C ALA A 36 -9.17 -7.42 -11.58
N ALA A 37 -9.09 -6.37 -10.76
CA ALA A 37 -10.25 -5.61 -10.30
C ALA A 37 -11.06 -4.99 -11.44
N GLU A 38 -10.46 -4.74 -12.60
CA GLU A 38 -11.15 -4.18 -13.77
C GLU A 38 -12.03 -5.22 -14.50
N THR A 39 -11.88 -6.51 -14.21
CA THR A 39 -12.81 -7.56 -14.68
C THR A 39 -14.12 -7.54 -13.89
N ALA A 40 -15.19 -8.15 -14.46
CA ALA A 40 -16.47 -8.25 -13.73
C ALA A 40 -16.35 -9.04 -12.42
N GLU A 41 -15.61 -10.15 -12.41
CA GLU A 41 -15.38 -10.99 -11.23
C GLU A 41 -14.48 -10.29 -10.20
N GLY A 42 -13.36 -9.70 -10.67
CA GLY A 42 -12.44 -8.98 -9.81
C GLY A 42 -13.08 -7.76 -9.16
N ARG A 43 -13.96 -7.06 -9.88
CA ARG A 43 -14.77 -5.95 -9.33
C ARG A 43 -15.66 -6.42 -8.18
N MET A 44 -16.40 -7.52 -8.37
CA MET A 44 -17.24 -8.08 -7.30
C MET A 44 -16.41 -8.45 -6.07
N SER A 45 -15.27 -9.11 -6.26
CA SER A 45 -14.36 -9.51 -5.19
C SER A 45 -13.76 -8.29 -4.48
N ALA A 46 -13.32 -7.27 -5.23
CA ALA A 46 -12.77 -6.04 -4.66
C ALA A 46 -13.81 -5.29 -3.80
N TRP A 47 -15.05 -5.17 -4.28
CA TRP A 47 -16.14 -4.56 -3.51
C TRP A 47 -16.52 -5.41 -2.29
N ALA A 48 -16.57 -6.74 -2.41
CA ALA A 48 -16.88 -7.61 -1.29
C ALA A 48 -15.88 -7.45 -0.15
N VAL A 49 -14.57 -7.47 -0.45
CA VAL A 49 -13.50 -7.39 0.56
C VAL A 49 -13.29 -5.96 1.06
N ASN A 50 -13.06 -5.00 0.14
CA ASN A 50 -12.62 -3.66 0.51
C ASN A 50 -13.76 -2.75 1.00
N VAL A 51 -15.02 -3.12 0.76
CA VAL A 51 -16.18 -2.27 1.11
C VAL A 51 -17.17 -3.03 2.01
N THR A 52 -17.77 -4.11 1.51
CA THR A 52 -18.84 -4.81 2.24
C THR A 52 -18.32 -5.41 3.54
N ALA A 53 -17.24 -6.19 3.49
CA ALA A 53 -16.64 -6.78 4.68
C ALA A 53 -16.13 -5.72 5.67
N LEU A 54 -15.53 -4.64 5.15
CA LEU A 54 -15.06 -3.54 5.96
C LEU A 54 -16.21 -2.81 6.69
N SER A 55 -17.39 -2.70 6.07
CA SER A 55 -18.57 -2.14 6.73
C SER A 55 -19.00 -2.98 7.95
N GLY A 56 -18.83 -4.29 7.87
CA GLY A 56 -19.04 -5.21 9.00
C GLY A 56 -18.08 -4.93 10.17
N LEU A 57 -16.79 -4.76 9.88
CA LEU A 57 -15.78 -4.40 10.89
C LEU A 57 -16.05 -3.03 11.50
N ALA A 58 -16.40 -2.02 10.68
CA ALA A 58 -16.73 -0.68 11.15
C ALA A 58 -17.91 -0.67 12.12
N ARG A 59 -18.96 -1.45 11.81
CA ARG A 59 -20.09 -1.64 12.72
C ARG A 59 -19.67 -2.30 14.03
N VAL A 60 -18.91 -3.39 13.97
CA VAL A 60 -18.40 -4.09 15.17
C VAL A 60 -17.56 -3.16 16.02
N ALA A 61 -16.64 -2.41 15.41
CA ALA A 61 -15.79 -1.46 16.12
C ALA A 61 -16.62 -0.38 16.84
N THR A 62 -17.64 0.16 16.18
CA THR A 62 -18.55 1.16 16.74
C THR A 62 -19.37 0.60 17.89
N GLU A 63 -20.00 -0.57 17.71
CA GLU A 63 -20.88 -1.20 18.72
C GLU A 63 -20.12 -1.60 20.00
N ASN A 64 -18.83 -1.92 19.88
CA ASN A 64 -18.00 -2.39 21.01
C ASN A 64 -17.01 -1.34 21.52
N GLY A 65 -16.97 -0.13 20.95
CA GLY A 65 -16.03 0.93 21.34
C GLY A 65 -14.56 0.61 21.03
N ILE A 66 -14.32 -0.24 20.02
CA ILE A 66 -12.99 -0.72 19.62
C ILE A 66 -12.34 0.31 18.68
N THR A 67 -11.04 0.51 18.80
CA THR A 67 -10.28 1.32 17.84
C THR A 67 -10.09 0.54 16.55
N LEU A 68 -10.50 1.10 15.40
CA LEU A 68 -10.30 0.49 14.08
C LEU A 68 -9.15 1.17 13.35
N VAL A 69 -8.07 0.45 13.11
CA VAL A 69 -6.98 0.85 12.22
C VAL A 69 -7.20 0.22 10.85
N HIS A 70 -7.22 1.01 9.79
CA HIS A 70 -7.42 0.54 8.42
C HIS A 70 -6.28 0.99 7.51
N ILE A 71 -5.65 0.05 6.82
CA ILE A 71 -4.62 0.36 5.82
C ILE A 71 -5.30 0.68 4.49
N SER A 72 -5.09 1.91 4.01
CA SER A 72 -5.59 2.41 2.74
C SER A 72 -4.47 2.63 1.73
N SER A 73 -4.69 3.39 0.67
CA SER A 73 -3.79 3.55 -0.47
C SER A 73 -3.76 4.98 -0.99
N ASP A 74 -2.63 5.36 -1.56
CA ASP A 74 -2.44 6.54 -2.40
C ASP A 74 -3.34 6.54 -3.66
N TYR A 75 -3.77 5.37 -4.13
CA TYR A 75 -4.65 5.24 -5.30
C TYR A 75 -6.02 5.89 -5.13
N VAL A 76 -6.37 6.34 -3.93
CA VAL A 76 -7.57 7.16 -3.71
C VAL A 76 -7.48 8.54 -4.38
N PHE A 77 -6.30 8.94 -4.86
CA PHE A 77 -6.03 10.15 -5.61
C PHE A 77 -5.83 9.88 -7.11
N ASP A 78 -5.96 10.90 -7.96
CA ASP A 78 -5.78 10.79 -9.42
C ASP A 78 -4.33 10.85 -9.90
N GLY A 79 -3.39 11.25 -9.04
CA GLY A 79 -1.98 11.37 -9.39
C GLY A 79 -1.62 12.58 -10.23
N THR A 80 -2.50 13.57 -10.39
CA THR A 80 -2.26 14.77 -11.22
C THR A 80 -1.56 15.90 -10.46
N SER A 81 -1.49 15.84 -9.13
CA SER A 81 -0.83 16.85 -8.30
C SER A 81 0.67 16.93 -8.60
N THR A 82 1.23 18.13 -8.58
CA THR A 82 2.67 18.40 -8.68
C THR A 82 3.37 18.41 -7.31
N ARG A 83 2.62 18.25 -6.23
CA ARG A 83 3.11 18.14 -4.85
C ARG A 83 2.66 16.83 -4.21
N PRO A 84 3.25 16.40 -3.09
CA PRO A 84 2.72 15.29 -2.31
C PRO A 84 1.27 15.54 -1.87
N TYR A 85 0.43 14.52 -1.89
CA TYR A 85 -0.97 14.58 -1.48
C TYR A 85 -1.10 14.63 0.04
N ARG A 86 -1.93 15.54 0.51
CA ARG A 86 -2.28 15.68 1.93
C ARG A 86 -3.49 14.83 2.27
N GLU A 87 -3.73 14.63 3.54
CA GLU A 87 -4.85 13.85 4.04
C GLU A 87 -6.21 14.44 3.65
N ASP A 88 -6.31 15.76 3.54
CA ASP A 88 -7.52 16.52 3.22
C ASP A 88 -7.69 16.81 1.72
N ASP A 89 -6.78 16.37 0.87
CA ASP A 89 -6.95 16.51 -0.58
C ASP A 89 -8.15 15.70 -1.09
N PRO A 90 -8.89 16.21 -2.09
CA PRO A 90 -10.07 15.56 -2.64
C PRO A 90 -9.73 14.16 -3.19
N LEU A 91 -10.59 13.18 -2.90
CA LEU A 91 -10.48 11.85 -3.48
C LEU A 91 -10.91 11.87 -4.96
N CYS A 92 -10.12 11.26 -5.81
CA CYS A 92 -10.40 11.12 -7.25
C CYS A 92 -9.85 9.77 -7.78
N PRO A 93 -10.38 8.63 -7.31
CA PRO A 93 -9.86 7.31 -7.65
C PRO A 93 -10.12 6.95 -9.12
N LEU A 94 -9.08 6.50 -9.83
CA LEU A 94 -9.12 6.25 -11.27
C LEU A 94 -9.74 4.88 -11.62
N GLY A 95 -9.26 3.80 -11.00
CA GLY A 95 -9.66 2.42 -11.30
C GLY A 95 -10.56 1.80 -10.22
N VAL A 96 -11.03 0.59 -10.47
CA VAL A 96 -11.96 -0.13 -9.57
C VAL A 96 -11.35 -0.38 -8.20
N TYR A 97 -10.11 -0.88 -8.15
CA TYR A 97 -9.39 -1.05 -6.88
C TYR A 97 -9.37 0.26 -6.08
N ALA A 98 -8.96 1.35 -6.73
CA ALA A 98 -8.90 2.67 -6.15
C ALA A 98 -10.25 3.15 -5.60
N GLN A 99 -11.33 2.96 -6.38
CA GLN A 99 -12.70 3.28 -5.97
C GLN A 99 -13.12 2.51 -4.72
N THR A 100 -12.79 1.21 -4.65
CA THR A 100 -13.11 0.40 -3.46
C THR A 100 -12.32 0.83 -2.22
N LYS A 101 -11.05 1.23 -2.38
CA LYS A 101 -10.25 1.77 -1.26
C LYS A 101 -10.78 3.12 -0.78
N ALA A 102 -11.15 4.00 -1.70
CA ALA A 102 -11.75 5.29 -1.36
C ALA A 102 -13.12 5.12 -0.65
N ALA A 103 -13.96 4.19 -1.12
CA ALA A 103 -15.21 3.85 -0.44
C ALA A 103 -14.96 3.28 0.97
N GLY A 104 -13.95 2.44 1.13
CA GLY A 104 -13.51 1.91 2.42
C GLY A 104 -13.08 3.02 3.39
N ASP A 105 -12.31 4.02 2.92
CA ASP A 105 -11.93 5.18 3.73
C ASP A 105 -13.18 5.91 4.28
N GLN A 106 -14.19 6.13 3.44
CA GLN A 106 -15.43 6.80 3.87
C GLN A 106 -16.20 6.00 4.91
N ILE A 107 -16.21 4.67 4.81
CA ILE A 107 -16.83 3.78 5.81
C ILE A 107 -16.08 3.90 7.13
N VAL A 108 -14.75 3.77 7.13
CA VAL A 108 -13.96 3.81 8.36
C VAL A 108 -14.01 5.18 9.02
N ALA A 109 -14.09 6.26 8.25
CA ALA A 109 -14.23 7.62 8.77
C ALA A 109 -15.54 7.83 9.60
N THR A 110 -16.53 6.93 9.49
CA THR A 110 -17.75 6.98 10.33
C THR A 110 -17.54 6.36 11.72
N VAL A 111 -16.45 5.61 11.94
CA VAL A 111 -16.14 4.99 13.23
C VAL A 111 -15.54 6.04 14.17
N PRO A 112 -16.08 6.29 15.36
CA PRO A 112 -15.59 7.35 16.25
C PRO A 112 -14.11 7.19 16.65
N ARG A 113 -13.64 5.98 16.79
CA ARG A 113 -12.26 5.63 17.18
C ARG A 113 -11.57 4.94 16.01
N HIS A 114 -11.01 5.71 15.09
CA HIS A 114 -10.36 5.14 13.92
C HIS A 114 -9.02 5.79 13.58
N TYR A 115 -8.16 5.01 12.95
CA TYR A 115 -7.02 5.48 12.18
C TYR A 115 -7.13 4.92 10.77
N ILE A 116 -7.20 5.79 9.76
CA ILE A 116 -7.02 5.42 8.35
C ILE A 116 -5.57 5.72 8.01
N VAL A 117 -4.82 4.72 7.60
CA VAL A 117 -3.40 4.84 7.24
C VAL A 117 -3.28 4.67 5.74
N ARG A 118 -3.18 5.79 4.99
CA ARG A 118 -2.88 5.76 3.55
C ARG A 118 -1.39 5.54 3.35
N THR A 119 -1.06 4.59 2.51
CA THR A 119 0.32 4.24 2.18
C THR A 119 0.49 4.02 0.68
N SER A 120 1.73 3.93 0.21
CA SER A 120 2.06 3.65 -1.19
C SER A 120 3.22 2.66 -1.27
N TRP A 121 3.30 1.91 -2.37
CA TRP A 121 4.46 1.12 -2.78
C TRP A 121 5.06 0.24 -1.67
N VAL A 122 4.20 -0.57 -1.05
CA VAL A 122 4.55 -1.39 0.13
C VAL A 122 5.52 -2.50 -0.25
N ILE A 123 6.63 -2.58 0.50
CA ILE A 123 7.69 -3.58 0.39
C ILE A 123 7.79 -4.36 1.70
N GLY A 124 7.66 -5.67 1.61
CA GLY A 124 7.74 -6.56 2.76
C GLY A 124 8.21 -7.97 2.35
N ASP A 125 7.80 -8.95 3.12
CA ASP A 125 8.05 -10.35 2.79
C ASP A 125 7.21 -10.79 1.57
N GLY A 126 7.65 -11.85 0.89
CA GLY A 126 6.98 -12.37 -0.30
C GLY A 126 7.31 -11.60 -1.57
N HIS A 127 6.46 -11.76 -2.60
CA HIS A 127 6.65 -11.15 -3.91
C HIS A 127 6.41 -9.65 -3.85
N ASN A 128 7.37 -8.84 -4.31
CA ASN A 128 7.27 -7.40 -4.44
C ASN A 128 8.23 -6.87 -5.51
N PHE A 129 8.13 -5.57 -5.81
CA PHE A 129 8.91 -4.93 -6.87
C PHE A 129 10.42 -5.04 -6.64
N VAL A 130 10.91 -4.77 -5.43
CA VAL A 130 12.35 -4.81 -5.11
C VAL A 130 12.91 -6.21 -5.31
N ARG A 131 12.23 -7.23 -4.81
CA ARG A 131 12.63 -8.64 -5.01
C ARG A 131 12.58 -9.05 -6.48
N THR A 132 11.61 -8.56 -7.24
CA THR A 132 11.53 -8.80 -8.68
C THR A 132 12.73 -8.20 -9.40
N MET A 133 13.10 -6.96 -9.10
CA MET A 133 14.26 -6.31 -9.71
C MET A 133 15.56 -7.01 -9.34
N LEU A 134 15.73 -7.42 -8.08
CA LEU A 134 16.88 -8.22 -7.64
C LEU A 134 17.00 -9.53 -8.43
N ALA A 135 15.91 -10.29 -8.54
CA ALA A 135 15.90 -11.54 -9.28
C ALA A 135 16.19 -11.35 -10.78
N LEU A 136 15.75 -10.26 -11.40
CA LEU A 136 16.07 -9.93 -12.79
C LEU A 136 17.54 -9.54 -12.95
N ALA A 137 18.09 -8.79 -12.02
CA ALA A 137 19.51 -8.42 -12.00
C ALA A 137 20.42 -9.65 -11.97
N GLU A 138 20.15 -10.60 -11.05
CA GLU A 138 20.89 -11.86 -10.88
C GLU A 138 20.78 -12.79 -12.10
N ARG A 139 19.61 -12.83 -12.74
CA ARG A 139 19.38 -13.63 -13.97
C ARG A 139 19.96 -13.01 -15.22
N GLY A 140 20.63 -11.87 -15.16
CA GLY A 140 21.20 -11.20 -16.32
C GLY A 140 20.16 -10.53 -17.25
N ILE A 141 18.92 -10.33 -16.79
CA ILE A 141 17.84 -9.75 -17.60
C ILE A 141 17.89 -8.22 -17.51
N ASN A 142 17.67 -7.55 -18.64
CA ASN A 142 17.58 -6.09 -18.74
C ASN A 142 16.10 -5.68 -18.76
N PRO A 143 15.54 -5.21 -17.63
CA PRO A 143 14.11 -4.89 -17.56
C PRO A 143 13.80 -3.52 -18.20
N ARG A 144 12.59 -3.43 -18.76
CA ARG A 144 11.94 -2.15 -19.06
C ARG A 144 11.11 -1.77 -17.84
N VAL A 145 11.32 -0.58 -17.29
CA VAL A 145 10.66 -0.15 -16.05
C VAL A 145 10.04 1.24 -16.23
N VAL A 146 8.85 1.41 -15.69
CA VAL A 146 8.07 2.65 -15.78
C VAL A 146 8.80 3.81 -15.10
N ASP A 147 8.89 4.97 -15.78
CA ASP A 147 9.61 6.16 -15.34
C ASP A 147 8.70 7.39 -15.13
N ASP A 148 7.45 7.32 -15.54
CA ASP A 148 6.45 8.38 -15.42
C ASP A 148 5.43 8.16 -14.28
N GLN A 149 5.72 7.24 -13.38
CA GLN A 149 5.04 7.08 -12.10
C GLN A 149 6.04 7.32 -10.99
N VAL A 150 5.74 8.26 -10.09
CA VAL A 150 6.64 8.67 -9.01
C VAL A 150 6.00 8.52 -7.63
N GLY A 151 6.81 8.16 -6.63
CA GLY A 151 6.35 7.93 -5.28
C GLY A 151 7.49 7.62 -4.32
N ARG A 152 7.17 6.98 -3.20
CA ARG A 152 8.15 6.50 -2.22
C ARG A 152 7.83 5.07 -1.82
N LEU A 153 8.86 4.26 -1.61
CA LEU A 153 8.71 2.93 -1.02
C LEU A 153 8.27 3.05 0.44
N THR A 154 7.41 2.14 0.86
CA THR A 154 7.03 1.96 2.26
C THR A 154 7.36 0.55 2.70
N PHE A 155 8.30 0.40 3.61
CA PHE A 155 8.61 -0.91 4.17
C PHE A 155 7.56 -1.31 5.22
N THR A 156 7.14 -2.58 5.22
CA THR A 156 6.11 -3.09 6.15
C THR A 156 6.47 -2.86 7.61
N SER A 157 7.77 -2.94 7.96
CA SER A 157 8.27 -2.63 9.30
C SER A 157 8.03 -1.17 9.69
N GLU A 158 8.19 -0.23 8.75
CA GLU A 158 7.93 1.18 8.96
C GLU A 158 6.44 1.44 9.15
N LEU A 159 5.60 0.84 8.29
CA LEU A 159 4.15 0.94 8.40
C LEU A 159 3.64 0.40 9.76
N ALA A 160 4.16 -0.75 10.20
CA ALA A 160 3.84 -1.33 11.50
C ALA A 160 4.28 -0.43 12.66
N SER A 161 5.48 0.18 12.55
CA SER A 161 6.01 1.11 13.55
C SER A 161 5.16 2.38 13.66
N ALA A 162 4.70 2.94 12.54
CA ALA A 162 3.82 4.10 12.52
C ALA A 162 2.45 3.79 13.15
N ILE A 163 1.85 2.64 12.81
CA ILE A 163 0.57 2.20 13.43
C ILE A 163 0.74 2.04 14.94
N ARG A 164 1.80 1.38 15.37
CA ARG A 164 2.13 1.22 16.79
C ARG A 164 2.32 2.57 17.48
N HIS A 165 3.05 3.50 16.86
CA HIS A 165 3.25 4.85 17.40
C HIS A 165 1.92 5.58 17.62
N LEU A 166 1.01 5.57 16.61
CA LEU A 166 -0.31 6.20 16.74
C LEU A 166 -1.13 5.63 17.90
N LEU A 167 -1.06 4.30 18.10
CA LEU A 167 -1.76 3.63 19.20
C LEU A 167 -1.12 3.91 20.56
N ASP A 168 0.20 3.82 20.68
CA ASP A 168 0.95 3.98 21.95
C ASP A 168 0.88 5.43 22.44
N THR A 169 0.96 6.42 21.54
CA THR A 169 0.87 7.84 21.87
C THR A 169 -0.57 8.33 22.00
N ARG A 170 -1.55 7.52 21.62
CA ARG A 170 -2.95 7.92 21.53
C ARG A 170 -3.12 9.20 20.72
N ALA A 171 -2.46 9.25 19.55
CA ALA A 171 -2.61 10.37 18.63
C ALA A 171 -4.08 10.61 18.29
N ASP A 172 -4.42 11.83 17.87
CA ASP A 172 -5.80 12.16 17.50
C ASP A 172 -6.33 11.18 16.43
N PHE A 173 -7.55 10.71 16.63
CA PHE A 173 -8.19 9.83 15.64
C PHE A 173 -8.35 10.55 14.30
N GLY A 174 -8.29 9.78 13.22
CA GLY A 174 -8.45 10.28 11.87
C GLY A 174 -7.53 9.64 10.86
N LEU A 175 -7.30 10.35 9.77
CA LEU A 175 -6.53 9.89 8.62
C LEU A 175 -5.08 10.35 8.70
N TYR A 176 -4.15 9.47 8.38
CA TYR A 176 -2.71 9.72 8.33
C TYR A 176 -2.11 9.14 7.05
N ASN A 177 -1.23 9.91 6.41
CA ASN A 177 -0.37 9.40 5.36
C ASN A 177 0.90 8.83 5.97
N VAL A 178 1.29 7.62 5.54
CA VAL A 178 2.47 6.92 6.04
C VAL A 178 3.21 6.25 4.89
N THR A 179 4.39 6.76 4.55
CA THR A 179 5.34 6.16 3.61
C THR A 179 6.75 6.31 4.16
N GLY A 180 7.74 5.72 3.52
CA GLY A 180 9.12 6.12 3.75
C GLY A 180 9.31 7.59 3.42
N ALA A 181 10.21 8.27 4.16
CA ALA A 181 10.63 9.62 3.86
C ALA A 181 11.68 9.67 2.74
N GLY A 182 12.20 10.87 2.46
CA GLY A 182 13.25 11.10 1.47
C GLY A 182 12.73 11.51 0.10
N PRO A 183 13.55 11.36 -0.97
CA PRO A 183 13.20 11.80 -2.31
C PRO A 183 12.01 11.03 -2.87
N VAL A 184 11.22 11.72 -3.70
CA VAL A 184 10.22 11.09 -4.56
C VAL A 184 10.98 10.55 -5.78
N MET A 185 10.76 9.27 -6.12
CA MET A 185 11.50 8.55 -7.16
C MET A 185 10.53 7.84 -8.09
N SER A 186 10.94 7.62 -9.34
CA SER A 186 10.23 6.74 -10.26
C SER A 186 10.52 5.26 -9.99
N TRP A 187 9.69 4.36 -10.53
CA TRP A 187 9.98 2.93 -10.49
C TRP A 187 11.31 2.59 -11.18
N ALA A 188 11.65 3.29 -12.28
CA ALA A 188 12.91 3.08 -12.99
C ALA A 188 14.11 3.50 -12.16
N GLU A 189 14.05 4.63 -11.44
CA GLU A 189 15.11 5.08 -10.53
C GLU A 189 15.31 4.07 -9.39
N ILE A 190 14.21 3.60 -8.75
CA ILE A 190 14.29 2.58 -7.70
C ILE A 190 14.88 1.27 -8.24
N ALA A 191 14.51 0.86 -9.45
CA ALA A 191 15.10 -0.33 -10.08
C ALA A 191 16.61 -0.20 -10.30
N ARG A 192 17.08 0.97 -10.74
CA ARG A 192 18.51 1.26 -10.85
C ARG A 192 19.22 1.19 -9.52
N ASP A 193 18.62 1.73 -8.47
CA ASP A 193 19.18 1.64 -7.11
C ASP A 193 19.28 0.18 -6.64
N VAL A 194 18.27 -0.65 -6.90
CA VAL A 194 18.32 -2.09 -6.59
C VAL A 194 19.46 -2.78 -7.32
N PHE A 195 19.64 -2.49 -8.62
CA PHE A 195 20.74 -3.05 -9.42
C PHE A 195 22.09 -2.64 -8.84
N ALA A 196 22.32 -1.34 -8.63
CA ALA A 196 23.56 -0.79 -8.10
C ALA A 196 23.91 -1.37 -6.71
N LEU A 197 22.93 -1.38 -5.79
CA LEU A 197 23.11 -1.88 -4.42
C LEU A 197 23.36 -3.40 -4.36
N SER A 198 22.90 -4.15 -5.36
CA SER A 198 23.16 -5.58 -5.49
C SER A 198 24.40 -5.92 -6.34
N GLY A 199 25.22 -4.91 -6.71
CA GLY A 199 26.49 -5.11 -7.43
C GLY A 199 26.32 -5.32 -8.95
N HIS A 200 25.17 -4.95 -9.50
CA HIS A 200 24.87 -5.02 -10.93
C HIS A 200 24.87 -3.62 -11.58
N ASP A 201 25.07 -3.60 -12.89
CA ASP A 201 25.07 -2.38 -13.68
C ASP A 201 23.66 -1.75 -13.74
N PRO A 202 23.44 -0.52 -13.19
CA PRO A 202 22.15 0.16 -13.23
C PRO A 202 21.71 0.57 -14.65
N ASP A 203 22.64 0.72 -15.60
CA ASP A 203 22.34 1.08 -16.99
C ASP A 203 21.61 -0.05 -17.74
N ARG A 204 21.55 -1.25 -17.18
CA ARG A 204 20.73 -2.35 -17.68
C ARG A 204 19.22 -2.10 -17.52
N VAL A 205 18.80 -1.17 -16.68
CA VAL A 205 17.41 -0.77 -16.50
C VAL A 205 17.01 0.25 -17.56
N SER A 206 16.14 -0.10 -18.48
CA SER A 206 15.62 0.78 -19.53
C SER A 206 14.35 1.49 -19.07
N PRO A 207 14.34 2.83 -18.90
CA PRO A 207 13.14 3.57 -18.53
C PRO A 207 12.16 3.61 -19.71
N VAL A 208 10.85 3.49 -19.40
CA VAL A 208 9.77 3.57 -20.39
C VAL A 208 8.58 4.30 -19.80
N SER A 209 7.70 4.87 -20.64
CA SER A 209 6.43 5.40 -20.14
C SER A 209 5.46 4.28 -19.77
N THR A 210 4.47 4.59 -18.93
CA THR A 210 3.34 3.69 -18.60
C THR A 210 2.67 3.17 -19.86
N GLU A 211 2.40 4.04 -20.84
CA GLU A 211 1.82 3.68 -22.12
C GLU A 211 2.67 2.65 -22.87
N GLN A 212 3.99 2.89 -22.96
CA GLN A 212 4.93 1.98 -23.61
C GLN A 212 5.06 0.64 -22.89
N TYR A 213 4.95 0.65 -21.55
CA TYR A 213 5.02 -0.58 -20.75
C TYR A 213 3.83 -1.49 -21.02
N PHE A 214 2.62 -0.93 -21.08
CA PHE A 214 1.39 -1.68 -21.29
C PHE A 214 0.98 -1.86 -22.75
N ALA A 215 1.74 -1.31 -23.72
CA ALA A 215 1.39 -1.35 -25.14
C ALA A 215 1.13 -2.75 -25.73
N SER A 216 1.75 -3.79 -25.15
CA SER A 216 1.57 -5.19 -25.58
C SER A 216 0.65 -6.00 -24.66
N THR A 217 0.07 -5.39 -23.64
CA THR A 217 -0.81 -6.09 -22.69
C THR A 217 -2.18 -6.34 -23.32
N THR A 218 -2.63 -7.58 -23.31
CA THR A 218 -3.92 -8.00 -23.91
C THR A 218 -5.06 -8.11 -22.89
N GLY A 219 -4.74 -8.01 -21.58
CA GLY A 219 -5.70 -8.05 -20.48
C GLY A 219 -6.15 -6.67 -20.01
N PRO A 220 -7.03 -6.61 -19.01
CA PRO A 220 -7.40 -5.35 -18.39
C PRO A 220 -6.19 -4.70 -17.72
N VAL A 221 -6.04 -3.41 -17.90
CA VAL A 221 -5.03 -2.56 -17.25
C VAL A 221 -5.77 -1.47 -16.51
N SER A 222 -5.60 -1.44 -15.19
CA SER A 222 -6.16 -0.36 -14.37
C SER A 222 -5.33 0.91 -14.54
N PRO A 223 -5.95 2.09 -14.63
CA PRO A 223 -5.22 3.35 -14.58
C PRO A 223 -4.41 3.48 -13.29
N ARG A 224 -3.20 4.01 -13.38
CA ARG A 224 -2.34 4.28 -12.22
C ARG A 224 -2.10 5.77 -12.07
N PRO A 225 -2.02 6.28 -10.83
CA PRO A 225 -1.62 7.66 -10.59
C PRO A 225 -0.18 7.89 -11.05
N HIS A 226 0.09 9.01 -11.73
CA HIS A 226 1.46 9.41 -12.06
C HIS A 226 2.22 9.85 -10.82
N ASN A 227 1.57 10.50 -9.86
CA ASN A 227 2.15 10.90 -8.59
C ASN A 227 1.47 10.18 -7.42
N SER A 228 2.21 9.31 -6.75
CA SER A 228 1.84 8.57 -5.55
C SER A 228 2.49 9.14 -4.28
N ALA A 229 3.15 10.29 -4.36
CA ALA A 229 3.81 10.89 -3.20
C ALA A 229 2.77 11.42 -2.21
N LEU A 230 2.92 11.04 -0.94
CA LEU A 230 2.08 11.47 0.17
C LEU A 230 2.83 12.47 1.06
N ASP A 231 2.15 13.50 1.54
CA ASP A 231 2.67 14.44 2.53
C ASP A 231 2.70 13.78 3.90
N LEU A 232 3.83 13.89 4.59
CA LEU A 232 4.07 13.23 5.88
C LEU A 232 3.97 14.17 7.07
N SER A 233 3.71 15.46 6.84
CA SER A 233 3.75 16.49 7.89
C SER A 233 2.83 16.18 9.07
N LYS A 234 1.69 15.55 8.82
CA LYS A 234 0.73 15.20 9.87
C LYS A 234 1.23 14.08 10.78
N ILE A 235 1.78 13.01 10.22
CA ILE A 235 2.34 11.92 11.04
C ILE A 235 3.61 12.39 11.78
N GLU A 236 4.44 13.22 11.14
CA GLU A 236 5.63 13.81 11.76
C GLU A 236 5.26 14.72 12.94
N ALA A 237 4.17 15.46 12.85
CA ALA A 237 3.67 16.30 13.94
C ALA A 237 3.26 15.50 15.19
N THR A 238 3.00 14.19 15.07
CA THR A 238 2.77 13.30 16.22
C THR A 238 4.06 12.90 16.94
N GLY A 239 5.23 13.25 16.39
CA GLY A 239 6.56 12.84 16.86
C GLY A 239 7.11 11.60 16.18
N PHE A 240 6.37 10.96 15.26
CA PHE A 240 6.90 9.88 14.45
C PHE A 240 7.82 10.44 13.36
N GLN A 241 8.96 9.79 13.15
CA GLN A 241 9.92 10.18 12.12
C GLN A 241 10.07 9.05 11.10
N PRO A 242 9.40 9.14 9.95
CA PRO A 242 9.52 8.13 8.90
C PRO A 242 10.96 8.00 8.41
N ALA A 243 11.49 6.78 8.37
CA ALA A 243 12.83 6.54 7.86
C ALA A 243 12.88 6.80 6.34
N PRO A 244 13.98 7.43 5.82
CA PRO A 244 14.13 7.57 4.38
C PRO A 244 14.19 6.22 3.69
N ALA A 245 13.35 6.00 2.67
CA ALA A 245 13.29 4.74 1.92
C ALA A 245 14.66 4.35 1.34
N VAL A 246 15.45 5.34 0.90
CA VAL A 246 16.81 5.14 0.37
C VAL A 246 17.79 4.59 1.40
N THR A 247 17.57 4.81 2.70
CA THR A 247 18.41 4.24 3.76
C THR A 247 17.93 2.86 4.22
N THR A 248 16.65 2.57 4.06
CA THR A 248 16.06 1.29 4.42
C THR A 248 16.26 0.22 3.34
N LEU A 249 16.29 0.63 2.06
CA LEU A 249 16.45 -0.28 0.92
C LEU A 249 17.74 -1.14 1.00
N PRO A 250 18.93 -0.60 1.29
CA PRO A 250 20.14 -1.41 1.44
C PRO A 250 20.03 -2.47 2.53
N ALA A 251 19.48 -2.11 3.69
CA ALA A 251 19.27 -3.05 4.80
C ALA A 251 18.27 -4.16 4.42
N TYR A 252 17.19 -3.80 3.72
CA TYR A 252 16.22 -4.77 3.21
C TYR A 252 16.85 -5.75 2.22
N LEU A 253 17.68 -5.28 1.27
CA LEU A 253 18.37 -6.14 0.30
C LEU A 253 19.37 -7.10 0.98
N CYS A 254 20.13 -6.61 1.98
CA CYS A 254 21.05 -7.45 2.75
C CYS A 254 20.35 -8.57 3.56
N ALA A 255 19.11 -8.33 3.97
CA ALA A 255 18.34 -9.32 4.74
C ALA A 255 17.67 -10.39 3.87
N GLN A 256 17.70 -10.26 2.52
CA GLN A 256 17.11 -11.24 1.64
C GLN A 256 17.96 -12.52 1.63
N PRO A 257 17.34 -13.71 1.72
CA PRO A 257 18.07 -14.95 1.49
C PRO A 257 18.63 -14.97 0.06
N PRO A 258 19.83 -15.56 -0.14
CA PRO A 258 20.34 -15.74 -1.50
C PRO A 258 19.29 -16.51 -2.32
N PRO A 259 19.14 -16.20 -3.62
CA PRO A 259 18.20 -16.89 -4.47
C PRO A 259 18.49 -18.39 -4.46
N ALA A 260 17.42 -19.19 -4.45
CA ALA A 260 17.55 -20.61 -4.63
C ALA A 260 18.27 -20.84 -5.97
N ARG A 261 19.47 -21.42 -5.91
CA ARG A 261 20.18 -21.85 -7.13
C ARG A 261 19.35 -22.95 -7.76
N GLY A 262 18.60 -22.60 -8.81
CA GLY A 262 17.88 -23.55 -9.67
C GLY A 262 18.80 -24.29 -10.61
#